data_005d60bc0814841eab3ffbb33e2caa2f
#
_entry.id   005d60bc0814841eab3ffbb33e2caa2f
#
_cell.length_a   1.000
_cell.length_b   1.000
_cell.length_c   1.000
_cell.angle_alpha   90.00
_cell.angle_beta   90.00
_cell.angle_gamma   90.00
#
_symmetry.space_group_name_H-M   'P 1'
#
loop_
_entity.id
_entity.type
_entity.pdbx_description
1 polymer ?
#
loop_
_entity_poly.entity_id
_entity_poly.type
_entity_poly.pdbx_seq_one_letter_code
_entity_poly.pdbx_strand_id
1 'polypeptide(L)'
;EMSASLVGSEMCIRDRNSWPVLYHLSALRGNIVDWLPITKDMKVLEIGSGCGAITDKLSEKAGKVTCVDLSAKRSMINAYRNQDRDNIEIYVGNFNDIEPSLDCDYDLVCLIGVFEYGNSYIHTKTPYEDFFQIMQKHKKSTGLLVIAIENKFGLKYWAGCKEDHVGTYFSGLEGYPEGGSARTFTKRGLEKIFERCGETNYHFYYPYPDYKFPTTIYSDRRLPYEGELTDNMRNFDRDRMVLFREKYVFD
;
A
#
# COMPACT_ATOMS: atom_id res chain seq x y z
N GLU A 1 25.80 -0.89 -16.86
CA GLU A 1 25.23 0.35 -17.45
C GLU A 1 23.77 0.59 -16.99
N MET A 2 22.88 -0.43 -16.90
CA MET A 2 21.53 -0.28 -16.39
C MET A 2 21.46 0.14 -14.91
N SER A 3 22.38 -0.32 -14.08
CA SER A 3 22.48 0.02 -12.66
C SER A 3 22.76 1.51 -12.43
N ALA A 4 23.63 2.11 -13.24
CA ALA A 4 23.99 3.53 -13.13
C ALA A 4 22.82 4.46 -13.55
N SER A 5 22.02 4.06 -14.53
CA SER A 5 20.83 4.81 -14.98
C SER A 5 19.72 4.83 -13.93
N LEU A 6 19.49 3.70 -13.24
CA LEU A 6 18.50 3.61 -12.14
C LEU A 6 18.92 4.44 -10.92
N VAL A 7 20.18 4.42 -10.55
CA VAL A 7 20.71 5.26 -9.46
C VAL A 7 20.59 6.74 -9.80
N GLY A 8 20.86 7.13 -11.04
CA GLY A 8 20.70 8.50 -11.52
C GLY A 8 19.23 8.97 -11.48
N SER A 9 18.26 8.13 -11.86
CA SER A 9 16.85 8.48 -11.84
C SER A 9 16.29 8.61 -10.41
N GLU A 10 16.69 7.75 -9.49
CA GLU A 10 16.27 7.83 -8.08
C GLU A 10 16.86 9.07 -7.39
N MET A 11 18.11 9.43 -7.67
CA MET A 11 18.72 10.70 -7.21
C MET A 11 17.95 11.91 -7.73
N CYS A 12 17.61 11.96 -9.02
CA CYS A 12 16.82 13.05 -9.60
C CYS A 12 15.43 13.16 -8.97
N ILE A 13 14.80 12.04 -8.60
CA ILE A 13 13.51 12.03 -7.92
C ILE A 13 13.63 12.64 -6.53
N ARG A 14 14.68 12.30 -5.79
CA ARG A 14 14.96 12.84 -4.44
C ARG A 14 15.32 14.32 -4.46
N ASP A 15 16.16 14.72 -5.41
CA ASP A 15 16.64 16.10 -5.54
C ASP A 15 15.52 17.11 -5.84
N ARG A 16 14.40 16.66 -6.42
CA ARG A 16 13.23 17.52 -6.67
C ARG A 16 12.49 17.93 -5.39
N ASN A 17 12.78 17.33 -4.26
CA ASN A 17 12.16 17.59 -2.95
C ASN A 17 10.62 17.70 -3.03
N SER A 18 10.00 16.85 -3.86
CA SER A 18 8.56 16.81 -4.10
C SER A 18 7.99 15.47 -3.68
N TRP A 19 7.20 15.47 -2.61
CA TRP A 19 6.56 14.27 -2.10
C TRP A 19 5.76 13.49 -3.16
N PRO A 20 4.90 14.12 -3.98
CA PRO A 20 4.18 13.38 -5.02
C PRO A 20 5.10 12.70 -6.03
N VAL A 21 6.21 13.34 -6.40
CA VAL A 21 7.20 12.76 -7.31
C VAL A 21 7.87 11.55 -6.67
N LEU A 22 8.35 11.67 -5.45
CA LEU A 22 8.94 10.57 -4.70
C LEU A 22 7.94 9.42 -4.53
N TYR A 23 6.74 9.71 -4.05
CA TYR A 23 5.71 8.71 -3.78
C TYR A 23 5.28 7.94 -5.04
N HIS A 24 5.10 8.62 -6.16
CA HIS A 24 4.58 7.98 -7.37
C HIS A 24 5.66 7.38 -8.27
N LEU A 25 6.91 7.85 -8.21
CA LEU A 25 7.93 7.47 -9.17
C LEU A 25 9.08 6.64 -8.60
N SER A 26 9.27 6.62 -7.27
CA SER A 26 10.35 5.86 -6.65
C SER A 26 10.18 4.34 -6.86
N ALA A 27 11.27 3.67 -7.24
CA ALA A 27 11.32 2.23 -7.36
C ALA A 27 11.17 1.51 -5.99
N LEU A 28 11.49 2.18 -4.88
CA LEU A 28 11.36 1.63 -3.53
C LEU A 28 9.90 1.29 -3.16
N ARG A 29 8.94 1.86 -3.86
CA ARG A 29 7.52 1.51 -3.71
C ARG A 29 7.26 0.02 -3.94
N GLY A 30 7.99 -0.60 -4.86
CA GLY A 30 7.86 -2.01 -5.19
C GLY A 30 8.26 -2.96 -4.05
N ASN A 31 9.07 -2.50 -3.08
CA ASN A 31 9.53 -3.34 -1.97
C ASN A 31 8.37 -3.93 -1.15
N ILE A 32 7.21 -3.26 -1.11
CA ILE A 32 6.05 -3.74 -0.35
C ILE A 32 5.48 -5.05 -0.91
N VAL A 33 5.69 -5.35 -2.18
CA VAL A 33 5.21 -6.57 -2.85
C VAL A 33 6.33 -7.49 -3.35
N ASP A 34 7.58 -7.03 -3.36
CA ASP A 34 8.70 -7.77 -3.95
C ASP A 34 8.99 -9.11 -3.24
N TRP A 35 8.76 -9.19 -1.94
CA TRP A 35 8.94 -10.39 -1.13
C TRP A 35 7.80 -11.41 -1.26
N LEU A 36 6.68 -11.05 -1.89
CA LEU A 36 5.55 -11.96 -2.08
C LEU A 36 5.92 -13.09 -3.08
N PRO A 37 5.40 -14.31 -2.86
CA PRO A 37 5.68 -15.47 -3.71
C PRO A 37 4.90 -15.43 -5.03
N ILE A 38 5.11 -14.38 -5.82
CA ILE A 38 4.45 -14.18 -7.12
C ILE A 38 5.25 -14.88 -8.20
N THR A 39 4.56 -15.61 -9.08
CA THR A 39 5.15 -16.39 -10.19
C THR A 39 4.50 -16.05 -11.53
N LYS A 40 5.15 -16.44 -12.63
CA LYS A 40 4.72 -16.11 -14.00
C LYS A 40 3.41 -16.77 -14.47
N ASP A 41 2.89 -17.70 -13.73
CA ASP A 41 1.58 -18.32 -13.96
C ASP A 41 0.43 -17.64 -13.23
N MET A 42 0.73 -16.68 -12.36
CA MET A 42 -0.28 -15.99 -11.53
C MET A 42 -0.94 -14.82 -12.25
N LYS A 43 -2.24 -14.66 -11.96
CA LYS A 43 -3.06 -13.48 -12.29
C LYS A 43 -3.15 -12.60 -11.04
N VAL A 44 -2.85 -11.31 -11.20
CA VAL A 44 -2.89 -10.33 -10.13
C VAL A 44 -3.94 -9.25 -10.42
N LEU A 45 -4.72 -8.89 -9.42
CA LEU A 45 -5.61 -7.73 -9.45
C LEU A 45 -5.03 -6.65 -8.51
N GLU A 46 -4.74 -5.48 -9.07
CA GLU A 46 -4.28 -4.30 -8.34
C GLU A 46 -5.37 -3.23 -8.33
N ILE A 47 -5.95 -2.96 -7.18
CA ILE A 47 -6.94 -1.89 -7.00
C ILE A 47 -6.22 -0.62 -6.52
N GLY A 48 -6.47 0.51 -7.21
CA GLY A 48 -5.81 1.79 -6.94
C GLY A 48 -4.37 1.83 -7.44
N SER A 49 -4.12 1.36 -8.66
CA SER A 49 -2.78 1.22 -9.24
C SER A 49 -2.02 2.56 -9.39
N GLY A 50 -2.72 3.69 -9.36
CA GLY A 50 -2.12 5.02 -9.42
C GLY A 50 -1.23 5.22 -10.63
N CYS A 51 0.00 5.69 -10.39
CA CYS A 51 1.02 5.92 -11.43
C CYS A 51 1.89 4.68 -11.71
N GLY A 52 1.48 3.50 -11.30
CA GLY A 52 2.11 2.24 -11.66
C GLY A 52 3.39 1.87 -10.90
N ALA A 53 3.63 2.48 -9.74
CA ALA A 53 4.84 2.19 -8.96
C ALA A 53 4.87 0.76 -8.41
N ILE A 54 3.72 0.22 -8.05
CA ILE A 54 3.55 -1.17 -7.60
C ILE A 54 3.32 -2.07 -8.81
N THR A 55 2.54 -1.62 -9.80
CA THR A 55 2.27 -2.32 -11.05
C THR A 55 3.55 -2.80 -11.74
N ASP A 56 4.59 -1.94 -11.78
CA ASP A 56 5.90 -2.29 -12.37
C ASP A 56 6.47 -3.57 -11.73
N LYS A 57 6.53 -3.63 -10.40
CA LYS A 57 7.03 -4.80 -9.68
C LYS A 57 6.11 -6.03 -9.83
N LEU A 58 4.80 -5.84 -9.80
CA LEU A 58 3.85 -6.93 -10.01
C LEU A 58 3.97 -7.52 -11.41
N SER A 59 4.08 -6.69 -12.44
CA SER A 59 4.20 -7.13 -13.83
C SER A 59 5.54 -7.82 -14.13
N GLU A 60 6.60 -7.39 -13.42
CA GLU A 60 7.90 -8.07 -13.48
C GLU A 60 7.78 -9.54 -13.04
N LYS A 61 6.94 -9.85 -12.06
CA LYS A 61 6.84 -11.17 -11.42
C LYS A 61 5.67 -12.02 -11.92
N ALA A 62 4.51 -11.41 -12.15
CA ALA A 62 3.27 -12.10 -12.54
C ALA A 62 3.18 -12.41 -14.03
N GLY A 63 2.28 -13.32 -14.39
CA GLY A 63 1.91 -13.59 -15.80
C GLY A 63 0.92 -12.57 -16.34
N LYS A 64 0.00 -12.10 -15.50
CA LYS A 64 -0.98 -11.06 -15.88
C LYS A 64 -1.26 -10.15 -14.70
N VAL A 65 -1.34 -8.83 -14.94
CA VAL A 65 -1.74 -7.84 -13.95
C VAL A 65 -2.92 -7.05 -14.50
N THR A 66 -4.03 -7.10 -13.76
CA THR A 66 -5.21 -6.27 -14.03
C THR A 66 -5.20 -5.12 -13.04
N CYS A 67 -5.17 -3.89 -13.55
CA CYS A 67 -5.12 -2.66 -12.78
C CYS A 67 -6.46 -1.93 -12.84
N VAL A 68 -6.92 -1.39 -11.72
CA VAL A 68 -8.08 -0.49 -11.66
C VAL A 68 -7.69 0.80 -10.97
N ASP A 69 -7.96 1.96 -11.59
CA ASP A 69 -7.76 3.26 -10.95
C ASP A 69 -8.82 4.26 -11.43
N LEU A 70 -9.27 5.14 -10.52
CA LEU A 70 -10.26 6.17 -10.81
C LEU A 70 -9.71 7.25 -11.75
N SER A 71 -8.41 7.54 -11.69
CA SER A 71 -7.79 8.68 -12.34
C SER A 71 -7.20 8.34 -13.71
N ALA A 72 -7.83 8.83 -14.79
CA ALA A 72 -7.30 8.68 -16.13
C ALA A 72 -5.86 9.21 -16.29
N LYS A 73 -5.53 10.34 -15.62
CA LYS A 73 -4.17 10.90 -15.67
C LYS A 73 -3.13 9.98 -15.02
N ARG A 74 -3.44 9.38 -13.88
CA ARG A 74 -2.54 8.43 -13.21
C ARG A 74 -2.40 7.15 -14.01
N SER A 75 -3.51 6.65 -14.56
CA SER A 75 -3.52 5.46 -15.42
C SER A 75 -2.70 5.66 -16.68
N MET A 76 -2.72 6.85 -17.29
CA MET A 76 -1.82 7.18 -18.41
C MET A 76 -0.35 7.13 -17.99
N ILE A 77 0.00 7.66 -16.82
CA ILE A 77 1.37 7.59 -16.31
C ILE A 77 1.77 6.13 -16.08
N ASN A 78 0.87 5.32 -15.53
CA ASN A 78 1.08 3.89 -15.36
C ASN A 78 1.35 3.20 -16.72
N ALA A 79 0.51 3.45 -17.72
CA ALA A 79 0.67 2.90 -19.06
C ALA A 79 2.00 3.30 -19.72
N TYR A 80 2.39 4.57 -19.65
CA TYR A 80 3.68 5.03 -20.17
C TYR A 80 4.88 4.45 -19.41
N ARG A 81 4.77 4.35 -18.09
CA ARG A 81 5.82 3.77 -17.24
C ARG A 81 6.10 2.32 -17.60
N ASN A 82 5.06 1.57 -17.88
CA ASN A 82 5.10 0.13 -18.13
C ASN A 82 4.87 -0.23 -19.60
N GLN A 83 5.14 0.69 -20.53
CA GLN A 83 4.86 0.51 -21.97
C GLN A 83 5.59 -0.67 -22.61
N ASP A 84 6.70 -1.12 -22.02
CA ASP A 84 7.48 -2.27 -22.48
C ASP A 84 6.96 -3.62 -21.92
N ARG A 85 5.85 -3.60 -21.17
CA ARG A 85 5.19 -4.76 -20.59
C ARG A 85 3.94 -5.12 -21.40
N ASP A 86 3.79 -6.37 -21.77
CA ASP A 86 2.66 -6.91 -22.55
C ASP A 86 1.62 -7.64 -21.69
N ASN A 87 1.85 -7.71 -20.37
CA ASN A 87 1.03 -8.46 -19.42
C ASN A 87 0.18 -7.58 -18.48
N ILE A 88 -0.04 -6.31 -18.82
CA ILE A 88 -0.81 -5.35 -18.01
C ILE A 88 -2.09 -4.94 -18.73
N GLU A 89 -3.22 -5.01 -18.03
CA GLU A 89 -4.48 -4.40 -18.43
C GLU A 89 -4.86 -3.30 -17.44
N ILE A 90 -5.27 -2.12 -17.92
CA ILE A 90 -5.63 -0.99 -17.09
C ILE A 90 -7.06 -0.57 -17.36
N TYR A 91 -7.91 -0.68 -16.35
CA TYR A 91 -9.28 -0.20 -16.35
C TYR A 91 -9.37 1.14 -15.61
N VAL A 92 -9.97 2.14 -16.26
CA VAL A 92 -10.05 3.52 -15.72
C VAL A 92 -11.51 3.85 -15.42
N GLY A 93 -11.79 4.12 -14.15
CA GLY A 93 -13.14 4.50 -13.71
C GLY A 93 -13.38 4.20 -12.25
N ASN A 94 -14.62 4.43 -11.83
CA ASN A 94 -15.04 4.08 -10.48
C ASN A 94 -14.99 2.56 -10.30
N PHE A 95 -14.37 2.12 -9.20
CA PHE A 95 -14.24 0.69 -8.90
C PHE A 95 -15.59 -0.02 -8.90
N ASN A 96 -16.64 0.57 -8.32
CA ASN A 96 -17.97 -0.04 -8.27
C ASN A 96 -18.60 -0.30 -9.65
N ASP A 97 -18.24 0.52 -10.65
CA ASP A 97 -18.75 0.37 -12.02
C ASP A 97 -17.95 -0.70 -12.79
N ILE A 98 -16.67 -0.87 -12.46
CA ILE A 98 -15.74 -1.82 -13.11
C ILE A 98 -15.83 -3.20 -12.46
N GLU A 99 -16.01 -3.28 -11.15
CA GLU A 99 -15.99 -4.50 -10.34
C GLU A 99 -16.82 -5.65 -10.93
N PRO A 100 -18.09 -5.41 -11.39
CA PRO A 100 -18.90 -6.50 -11.92
C PRO A 100 -18.34 -7.16 -13.20
N SER A 101 -17.42 -6.49 -13.89
CA SER A 101 -16.78 -7.00 -15.11
C SER A 101 -15.43 -7.70 -14.87
N LEU A 102 -14.93 -7.64 -13.63
CA LEU A 102 -13.66 -8.27 -13.28
C LEU A 102 -13.81 -9.78 -13.09
N ASP A 103 -12.75 -10.52 -13.42
CA ASP A 103 -12.67 -11.95 -13.15
C ASP A 103 -12.74 -12.24 -11.63
N CYS A 104 -13.12 -13.48 -11.27
CA CYS A 104 -13.17 -13.97 -9.90
C CYS A 104 -12.16 -15.11 -9.66
N ASP A 105 -11.03 -15.09 -10.37
CA ASP A 105 -10.04 -16.17 -10.34
C ASP A 105 -8.58 -15.65 -10.17
N TYR A 106 -8.41 -14.52 -9.50
CA TYR A 106 -7.07 -13.98 -9.25
C TYR A 106 -6.33 -14.76 -8.17
N ASP A 107 -5.04 -15.00 -8.42
CA ASP A 107 -4.12 -15.62 -7.46
C ASP A 107 -3.71 -14.64 -6.37
N LEU A 108 -3.68 -13.36 -6.70
CA LEU A 108 -3.36 -12.28 -5.78
C LEU A 108 -4.26 -11.06 -6.04
N VAL A 109 -4.86 -10.53 -4.99
CA VAL A 109 -5.57 -9.25 -4.99
C VAL A 109 -4.84 -8.28 -4.08
N CYS A 110 -4.47 -7.10 -4.59
CA CYS A 110 -3.70 -6.08 -3.87
C CYS A 110 -4.49 -4.78 -3.66
N LEU A 111 -4.51 -4.30 -2.42
CA LEU A 111 -4.98 -2.98 -2.02
C LEU A 111 -3.87 -2.27 -1.24
N ILE A 112 -3.04 -1.53 -1.93
CA ILE A 112 -1.87 -0.85 -1.33
C ILE A 112 -2.15 0.66 -1.21
N GLY A 113 -2.55 1.11 -0.01
CA GLY A 113 -2.97 2.49 0.22
C GLY A 113 -4.34 2.81 -0.37
N VAL A 114 -5.29 1.88 -0.23
CA VAL A 114 -6.65 1.99 -0.82
C VAL A 114 -7.74 1.60 0.16
N PHE A 115 -7.52 0.61 1.00
CA PHE A 115 -8.53 0.07 1.90
C PHE A 115 -9.06 1.13 2.87
N GLU A 116 -8.23 2.09 3.28
CA GLU A 116 -8.58 3.23 4.12
C GLU A 116 -9.69 4.12 3.54
N TYR A 117 -9.87 4.09 2.22
CA TYR A 117 -10.91 4.85 1.51
C TYR A 117 -12.21 4.06 1.32
N GLY A 118 -12.36 2.89 1.92
CA GLY A 118 -13.54 2.03 1.75
C GLY A 118 -14.87 2.76 1.94
N ASN A 119 -14.95 3.68 2.91
CA ASN A 119 -16.15 4.48 3.13
C ASN A 119 -16.49 5.45 1.97
N SER A 120 -15.51 5.78 1.12
CA SER A 120 -15.72 6.63 -0.05
C SER A 120 -16.16 5.86 -1.28
N TYR A 121 -15.83 4.56 -1.34
CA TYR A 121 -16.19 3.68 -2.46
C TYR A 121 -17.46 2.88 -2.17
N ILE A 122 -17.67 2.45 -0.94
CA ILE A 122 -18.76 1.57 -0.54
C ILE A 122 -19.74 2.34 0.34
N HIS A 123 -20.93 2.62 -0.20
CA HIS A 123 -21.96 3.43 0.47
C HIS A 123 -22.96 2.56 1.24
N THR A 124 -22.47 1.78 2.21
CA THR A 124 -23.26 0.90 3.07
C THR A 124 -23.11 1.25 4.54
N LYS A 125 -23.75 0.50 5.42
CA LYS A 125 -23.57 0.64 6.89
C LYS A 125 -22.26 0.02 7.38
N THR A 126 -21.70 -0.89 6.61
CA THR A 126 -20.47 -1.66 6.94
C THR A 126 -19.47 -1.61 5.77
N PRO A 127 -19.01 -0.39 5.37
CA PRO A 127 -18.29 -0.22 4.12
C PRO A 127 -16.97 -0.99 4.04
N TYR A 128 -16.28 -1.18 5.15
CA TYR A 128 -15.00 -1.88 5.17
C TYR A 128 -15.17 -3.39 5.13
N GLU A 129 -16.18 -3.92 5.84
CA GLU A 129 -16.56 -5.32 5.76
C GLU A 129 -17.02 -5.69 4.34
N ASP A 130 -17.88 -4.86 3.75
CA ASP A 130 -18.39 -5.09 2.41
C ASP A 130 -17.28 -4.98 1.36
N PHE A 131 -16.38 -4.00 1.50
CA PHE A 131 -15.22 -3.87 0.61
C PHE A 131 -14.30 -5.09 0.72
N PHE A 132 -14.03 -5.56 1.93
CA PHE A 132 -13.25 -6.77 2.16
C PHE A 132 -13.90 -7.99 1.49
N GLN A 133 -15.22 -8.19 1.64
CA GLN A 133 -15.95 -9.30 1.03
C GLN A 133 -15.94 -9.23 -0.50
N ILE A 134 -16.06 -8.03 -1.09
CA ILE A 134 -15.93 -7.84 -2.53
C ILE A 134 -14.54 -8.29 -2.99
N MET A 135 -13.47 -7.93 -2.28
CA MET A 135 -12.11 -8.36 -2.63
C MET A 135 -11.95 -9.87 -2.52
N GLN A 136 -12.52 -10.49 -1.49
CA GLN A 136 -12.51 -11.95 -1.32
C GLN A 136 -13.20 -12.68 -2.48
N LYS A 137 -14.26 -12.11 -3.06
CA LYS A 137 -14.98 -12.67 -4.21
C LYS A 137 -14.10 -12.80 -5.45
N HIS A 138 -13.18 -11.85 -5.66
CA HIS A 138 -12.29 -11.86 -6.83
C HIS A 138 -11.09 -12.81 -6.68
N LYS A 139 -10.79 -13.22 -5.47
CA LYS A 139 -9.66 -14.09 -5.13
C LYS A 139 -10.02 -15.58 -5.30
N LYS A 140 -9.14 -16.37 -5.90
CA LYS A 140 -9.23 -17.84 -5.83
C LYS A 140 -9.27 -18.31 -4.38
N SER A 141 -9.82 -19.48 -4.12
CA SER A 141 -9.82 -20.10 -2.77
C SER A 141 -8.40 -20.27 -2.20
N THR A 142 -7.42 -20.54 -3.06
CA THR A 142 -5.99 -20.66 -2.71
C THR A 142 -5.22 -19.35 -2.87
N GLY A 143 -5.84 -18.30 -3.39
CA GLY A 143 -5.20 -17.02 -3.65
C GLY A 143 -4.96 -16.20 -2.39
N LEU A 144 -4.20 -15.13 -2.53
CA LEU A 144 -3.88 -14.18 -1.48
C LEU A 144 -4.63 -12.87 -1.65
N LEU A 145 -5.07 -12.26 -0.55
CA LEU A 145 -5.49 -10.88 -0.47
C LEU A 145 -4.47 -10.10 0.36
N VAL A 146 -3.87 -9.08 -0.22
CA VAL A 146 -2.86 -8.23 0.44
C VAL A 146 -3.41 -6.82 0.60
N ILE A 147 -3.48 -6.36 1.85
CA ILE A 147 -3.90 -5.02 2.22
C ILE A 147 -2.73 -4.32 2.92
N ALA A 148 -2.32 -3.15 2.44
CA ALA A 148 -1.33 -2.32 3.10
C ALA A 148 -1.88 -0.91 3.30
N ILE A 149 -1.91 -0.48 4.55
CA ILE A 149 -2.37 0.83 5.00
C ILE A 149 -1.54 1.33 6.18
N GLU A 150 -1.67 2.61 6.51
CA GLU A 150 -1.10 3.14 7.74
C GLU A 150 -1.75 2.52 8.98
N ASN A 151 -0.92 2.18 9.96
CA ASN A 151 -1.43 1.86 11.29
C ASN A 151 -1.90 3.14 11.98
N LYS A 152 -3.13 3.14 12.48
CA LYS A 152 -3.69 4.24 13.27
C LYS A 152 -2.79 4.67 14.44
N PHE A 153 -2.09 3.70 15.06
CA PHE A 153 -1.13 3.91 16.14
C PHE A 153 0.32 3.76 15.64
N GLY A 154 0.58 4.15 14.38
CA GLY A 154 1.93 4.13 13.82
C GLY A 154 2.90 4.98 14.62
N LEU A 155 4.14 4.50 14.78
CA LEU A 155 5.21 5.16 15.55
C LEU A 155 5.39 6.62 15.14
N LYS A 156 5.32 6.91 13.85
CA LYS A 156 5.47 8.28 13.32
C LYS A 156 4.46 9.28 13.90
N TYR A 157 3.24 8.86 14.18
CA TYR A 157 2.22 9.76 14.76
C TYR A 157 2.51 10.09 16.22
N TRP A 158 2.99 9.11 16.97
CA TRP A 158 3.47 9.32 18.35
C TRP A 158 4.72 10.20 18.38
N ALA A 159 5.60 10.07 17.40
CA ALA A 159 6.78 10.91 17.24
C ALA A 159 6.48 12.33 16.74
N GLY A 160 5.21 12.67 16.49
CA GLY A 160 4.77 14.01 16.10
C GLY A 160 4.69 14.24 14.59
N CYS A 161 4.46 13.21 13.80
CA CYS A 161 4.03 13.36 12.40
C CYS A 161 2.56 13.76 12.33
N LYS A 162 2.23 14.57 11.34
CA LYS A 162 0.83 14.81 10.98
C LYS A 162 0.22 13.54 10.38
N GLU A 163 -1.08 13.38 10.57
CA GLU A 163 -1.84 12.31 9.92
C GLU A 163 -1.81 12.47 8.40
N ASP A 164 -1.59 11.38 7.67
CA ASP A 164 -1.27 11.40 6.25
C ASP A 164 -2.42 11.90 5.35
N HIS A 165 -3.67 11.69 5.75
CA HIS A 165 -4.84 11.99 4.94
C HIS A 165 -5.51 13.33 5.29
N VAL A 166 -5.48 13.68 6.58
CA VAL A 166 -6.13 14.90 7.10
C VAL A 166 -5.11 16.03 7.27
N GLY A 167 -3.83 15.71 7.47
CA GLY A 167 -2.76 16.69 7.60
C GLY A 167 -2.71 17.41 8.95
N THR A 168 -3.46 16.95 9.97
CA THR A 168 -3.44 17.47 11.33
C THR A 168 -2.77 16.51 12.29
N TYR A 169 -2.26 17.01 13.41
CA TYR A 169 -1.61 16.19 14.44
C TYR A 169 -2.66 15.37 15.18
N PHE A 170 -2.33 14.12 15.48
CA PHE A 170 -3.10 13.19 16.31
C PHE A 170 -4.52 12.85 15.80
N SER A 171 -4.96 13.39 14.68
CA SER A 171 -6.33 13.19 14.16
C SER A 171 -6.73 11.72 14.07
N GLY A 172 -5.85 10.85 13.56
CA GLY A 172 -6.09 9.41 13.54
C GLY A 172 -6.22 8.81 14.94
N LEU A 173 -5.33 9.17 15.88
CA LEU A 173 -5.35 8.71 17.27
C LEU A 173 -6.65 9.08 17.97
N GLU A 174 -7.15 10.29 17.74
CA GLU A 174 -8.39 10.83 18.32
C GLU A 174 -9.65 10.32 17.60
N GLY A 175 -9.53 9.53 16.56
CA GLY A 175 -10.65 8.95 15.81
C GLY A 175 -11.25 9.86 14.74
N TYR A 176 -10.47 10.80 14.22
CA TYR A 176 -10.88 11.74 13.17
C TYR A 176 -12.03 12.67 13.56
N PRO A 177 -11.87 13.51 14.58
CA PRO A 177 -12.95 14.37 15.10
C PRO A 177 -13.48 15.36 14.06
N GLU A 178 -12.62 15.80 13.13
CA GLU A 178 -13.00 16.73 12.04
C GLU A 178 -13.56 16.02 10.80
N GLY A 179 -13.73 14.69 10.87
CA GLY A 179 -14.16 13.91 9.72
C GLY A 179 -13.01 13.55 8.78
N GLY A 180 -13.33 13.23 7.53
CA GLY A 180 -12.39 12.85 6.48
C GLY A 180 -12.89 11.65 5.67
N SER A 181 -12.35 11.48 4.46
CA SER A 181 -12.71 10.40 3.54
C SER A 181 -11.99 9.09 3.84
N ALA A 182 -10.83 9.15 4.47
CA ALA A 182 -10.02 7.98 4.82
C ALA A 182 -10.12 7.64 6.31
N ARG A 183 -9.94 6.37 6.62
CA ARG A 183 -9.85 5.84 7.99
C ARG A 183 -8.73 4.84 8.09
N THR A 184 -7.82 5.06 9.01
CA THR A 184 -6.79 4.08 9.36
C THR A 184 -7.24 3.22 10.55
N PHE A 185 -6.64 2.05 10.68
CA PHE A 185 -7.04 1.06 11.67
C PHE A 185 -5.85 0.67 12.56
N THR A 186 -6.16 0.26 13.78
CA THR A 186 -5.23 -0.53 14.59
C THR A 186 -5.26 -1.97 14.10
N LYS A 187 -4.26 -2.79 14.48
CA LYS A 187 -4.28 -4.24 14.26
C LYS A 187 -5.61 -4.84 14.72
N ARG A 188 -6.02 -4.57 15.96
CA ARG A 188 -7.29 -5.08 16.52
C ARG A 188 -8.52 -4.56 15.76
N GLY A 189 -8.45 -3.37 15.18
CA GLY A 189 -9.52 -2.83 14.33
C GLY A 189 -9.70 -3.65 13.05
N LEU A 190 -8.60 -4.00 12.39
CA LEU A 190 -8.62 -4.89 11.21
C LEU A 190 -9.06 -6.31 11.58
N GLU A 191 -8.55 -6.88 12.67
CA GLU A 191 -8.98 -8.19 13.17
C GLU A 191 -10.50 -8.27 13.34
N LYS A 192 -11.13 -7.24 13.91
CA LYS A 192 -12.59 -7.19 14.05
C LYS A 192 -13.33 -7.17 12.71
N ILE A 193 -12.79 -6.50 11.69
CA ILE A 193 -13.37 -6.53 10.34
C ILE A 193 -13.28 -7.94 9.79
N PHE A 194 -12.13 -8.60 9.88
CA PHE A 194 -11.92 -9.97 9.42
C PHE A 194 -12.82 -10.97 10.16
N GLU A 195 -12.90 -10.88 11.49
CA GLU A 195 -13.79 -11.69 12.32
C GLU A 195 -15.25 -11.59 11.88
N ARG A 196 -15.75 -10.36 11.60
CA ARG A 196 -17.13 -10.12 11.13
C ARG A 196 -17.37 -10.69 9.73
N CYS A 197 -16.33 -10.75 8.91
CA CYS A 197 -16.37 -11.36 7.58
C CYS A 197 -16.13 -12.88 7.60
N GLY A 198 -15.90 -13.48 8.78
CA GLY A 198 -15.62 -14.91 8.92
C GLY A 198 -14.20 -15.30 8.48
N GLU A 199 -13.30 -14.34 8.29
CA GLU A 199 -11.92 -14.61 7.92
C GLU A 199 -11.07 -14.88 9.18
N THR A 200 -10.43 -16.04 9.22
CA THR A 200 -9.58 -16.47 10.34
C THR A 200 -8.15 -16.80 9.94
N ASN A 201 -7.89 -16.86 8.63
CA ASN A 201 -6.57 -17.19 8.09
C ASN A 201 -5.88 -15.93 7.55
N TYR A 202 -5.28 -15.17 8.45
CA TYR A 202 -4.54 -13.96 8.09
C TYR A 202 -3.24 -13.84 8.89
N HIS A 203 -2.30 -13.05 8.35
CA HIS A 203 -1.03 -12.74 8.98
C HIS A 203 -0.77 -11.25 8.90
N PHE A 204 -0.20 -10.67 9.98
CA PHE A 204 0.25 -9.29 9.97
C PHE A 204 1.74 -9.19 9.68
N TYR A 205 2.06 -8.20 8.86
CA TYR A 205 3.41 -7.77 8.55
C TYR A 205 3.55 -6.29 8.86
N TYR A 206 4.73 -5.89 9.29
CA TYR A 206 5.02 -4.53 9.76
C TYR A 206 6.15 -3.93 8.93
N PRO A 207 5.81 -3.26 7.81
CA PRO A 207 6.78 -2.58 6.97
C PRO A 207 7.40 -1.39 7.71
N TYR A 208 8.73 -1.33 7.77
CA TYR A 208 9.47 -0.25 8.41
C TYR A 208 10.38 0.46 7.42
N PRO A 209 10.50 1.79 7.44
CA PRO A 209 9.85 2.74 8.36
C PRO A 209 8.37 2.99 8.07
N ASP A 210 7.89 2.67 6.86
CA ASP A 210 6.51 2.87 6.41
C ASP A 210 6.24 1.91 5.23
N TYR A 211 4.99 1.49 5.03
CA TYR A 211 4.62 0.63 3.89
C TYR A 211 4.86 1.30 2.54
N LYS A 212 4.93 2.64 2.50
CA LYS A 212 5.19 3.39 1.27
C LYS A 212 6.60 3.16 0.73
N PHE A 213 7.60 3.06 1.61
CA PHE A 213 9.01 2.87 1.27
C PHE A 213 9.69 1.89 2.24
N PRO A 214 9.21 0.64 2.33
CA PRO A 214 9.76 -0.29 3.30
C PRO A 214 11.19 -0.69 2.92
N THR A 215 12.05 -0.73 3.92
CA THR A 215 13.41 -1.27 3.82
C THR A 215 13.53 -2.58 4.57
N THR A 216 12.67 -2.79 5.56
CA THR A 216 12.57 -4.00 6.35
C THR A 216 11.10 -4.30 6.58
N ILE A 217 10.72 -5.56 6.56
CA ILE A 217 9.36 -6.01 6.85
C ILE A 217 9.43 -7.03 7.97
N TYR A 218 8.88 -6.66 9.12
CA TYR A 218 8.71 -7.55 10.28
C TYR A 218 7.40 -8.31 10.20
N SER A 219 7.22 -9.31 11.06
CA SER A 219 5.98 -10.08 11.15
C SER A 219 5.70 -10.46 12.60
N ASP A 220 4.50 -10.98 12.88
CA ASP A 220 4.17 -11.53 14.21
C ASP A 220 5.13 -12.65 14.66
N ARG A 221 5.83 -13.31 13.72
CA ARG A 221 6.82 -14.35 14.03
C ARG A 221 8.20 -13.78 14.35
N ARG A 222 8.49 -12.57 13.91
CA ARG A 222 9.77 -11.89 14.09
C ARG A 222 9.51 -10.38 14.22
N LEU A 223 9.32 -9.95 15.43
CA LEU A 223 9.28 -8.52 15.77
C LEU A 223 10.71 -7.97 15.94
N PRO A 224 10.92 -6.65 15.83
CA PRO A 224 12.21 -6.05 16.13
C PRO A 224 12.57 -6.26 17.61
N TYR A 225 13.86 -6.43 17.89
CA TYR A 225 14.39 -6.39 19.25
C TYR A 225 14.81 -4.94 19.60
N GLU A 226 15.08 -4.70 20.88
CA GLU A 226 15.55 -3.39 21.37
C GLU A 226 16.78 -2.91 20.59
N GLY A 227 16.77 -1.68 20.12
CA GLY A 227 17.81 -1.06 19.30
C GLY A 227 17.80 -1.41 17.82
N GLU A 228 17.09 -2.45 17.37
CA GLU A 228 17.13 -2.90 15.97
C GLU A 228 16.54 -1.85 15.00
N LEU A 229 15.47 -1.19 15.37
CA LEU A 229 14.87 -0.13 14.52
C LEU A 229 15.85 1.02 14.30
N THR A 230 16.62 1.36 15.34
CA THR A 230 17.65 2.37 15.29
C THR A 230 18.76 2.00 14.33
N ASP A 231 19.29 0.77 14.41
CA ASP A 231 20.39 0.27 13.59
C ASP A 231 20.01 0.21 12.12
N ASN A 232 18.76 -0.06 11.82
CA ASN A 232 18.23 -0.14 10.47
C ASN A 232 17.64 1.18 9.95
N MET A 233 17.69 2.25 10.74
CA MET A 233 17.12 3.54 10.35
C MET A 233 17.91 4.15 9.20
N ARG A 234 17.29 4.26 8.04
CA ARG A 234 17.81 4.98 6.88
C ARG A 234 17.14 6.33 6.76
N ASN A 235 17.92 7.34 6.40
CA ASN A 235 17.42 8.69 6.14
C ASN A 235 16.55 8.67 4.88
N PHE A 236 15.24 8.57 5.06
CA PHE A 236 14.28 8.88 4.01
C PHE A 236 13.81 10.32 4.15
N ASP A 237 13.61 10.96 3.00
CA ASP A 237 13.61 12.42 2.90
C ASP A 237 12.33 13.09 3.37
N ARG A 238 11.26 12.34 3.63
CA ARG A 238 9.99 12.95 3.97
C ARG A 238 9.96 13.56 5.36
N ASP A 239 10.46 12.81 6.34
CA ASP A 239 10.33 13.18 7.76
C ASP A 239 11.57 12.78 8.56
N ARG A 240 12.74 13.23 8.12
CA ARG A 240 14.03 12.98 8.80
C ARG A 240 13.98 13.23 10.30
N MET A 241 13.33 14.34 10.68
CA MET A 241 13.23 14.71 12.09
C MET A 241 12.28 13.80 12.87
N VAL A 242 11.30 13.22 12.22
CA VAL A 242 10.37 12.28 12.84
C VAL A 242 11.04 10.93 13.04
N LEU A 243 11.71 10.39 12.03
CA LEU A 243 12.51 9.16 12.18
C LEU A 243 13.57 9.29 13.28
N PHE A 244 14.21 10.45 13.36
CA PHE A 244 15.16 10.75 14.44
C PHE A 244 14.48 10.82 15.81
N ARG A 245 13.27 11.35 15.90
CA ARG A 245 12.48 11.40 17.14
C ARG A 245 11.94 10.01 17.52
N GLU A 246 11.54 9.21 16.58
CA GLU A 246 11.13 7.82 16.82
C GLU A 246 12.21 7.06 17.58
N LYS A 247 13.47 7.24 17.19
CA LYS A 247 14.61 6.69 17.91
C LYS A 247 14.60 7.00 19.41
N TYR A 248 14.35 8.26 19.77
CA TYR A 248 14.38 8.68 21.17
C TYR A 248 13.10 8.36 21.96
N VAL A 249 12.03 8.04 21.28
CA VAL A 249 10.74 7.74 21.93
C VAL A 249 10.54 6.24 22.12
N PHE A 250 11.15 5.40 21.25
CA PHE A 250 10.87 3.96 21.17
C PHE A 250 12.10 3.07 21.33
N ASP A 251 13.29 3.63 21.48
CA ASP A 251 14.47 2.96 21.99
C ASP A 251 14.49 3.01 23.52
#